data_ca18cf14c5b46ad13a70fb48c8ee17dd
#
_entry.id   ca18cf14c5b46ad13a70fb48c8ee17dd
#
_cell.length_a   1.000
_cell.length_b   1.000
_cell.length_c   1.000
_cell.angle_alpha   90.00
_cell.angle_beta   90.00
_cell.angle_gamma   90.00
#
_symmetry.space_group_name_H-M   'P 1'
#
loop_
_entity.id
_entity.type
_entity.pdbx_description
1 polymer ?
#
loop_
_entity_poly.entity_id
_entity_poly.type
_entity_poly.pdbx_seq_one_letter_code
_entity_poly.pdbx_strand_id
1 'polypeptide(L)'
;MDNATLSASAYDAFRAHPLLQGAVEVLERHWAANQVVELHSHTFDADAVVTAGEMWLICGDHTQHLKVGDTFQLKAGTPHSERYGPEGATYWVARRTPR
;
A
#
# COMPACT_ATOMS: atom_id res chain seq x y z
N MET A 1 -19.91 -1.17 11.45
CA MET A 1 -19.37 -1.34 11.22
C MET A 1 -18.67 -1.25 10.68
N ASP A 2 -18.21 -1.13 10.72
CA ASP A 2 -17.48 -1.05 10.17
C ASP A 2 -16.61 -1.66 9.77
N ASN A 3 -16.36 -2.09 9.49
CA ASN A 3 -15.45 -2.91 9.04
C ASN A 3 -14.65 -2.60 7.87
N ALA A 4 -13.99 -1.50 7.87
CA ALA A 4 -13.04 -1.08 6.90
C ALA A 4 -11.67 -1.72 7.10
N THR A 5 -11.56 -2.72 7.93
CA THR A 5 -10.28 -3.40 8.24
C THR A 5 -10.39 -4.89 7.96
N LEU A 6 -9.41 -5.43 7.23
CA LEU A 6 -9.36 -6.87 6.97
C LEU A 6 -8.87 -7.60 8.22
N SER A 7 -9.25 -8.87 8.35
CA SER A 7 -8.93 -9.69 9.50
C SER A 7 -7.47 -10.15 9.49
N ALA A 8 -7.00 -10.64 10.64
CA ALA A 8 -5.67 -11.24 10.73
C ALA A 8 -5.54 -12.46 9.80
N SER A 9 -6.63 -13.23 9.62
CA SER A 9 -6.63 -14.35 8.67
C SER A 9 -6.39 -13.86 7.24
N ALA A 10 -6.97 -12.71 6.88
CA ALA A 10 -6.74 -12.14 5.56
C ALA A 10 -5.30 -11.67 5.41
N TYR A 11 -4.69 -11.15 6.46
CA TYR A 11 -3.28 -10.78 6.44
C TYR A 11 -2.39 -12.00 6.19
N ASP A 12 -2.65 -13.10 6.91
CA ASP A 12 -1.89 -14.33 6.74
C ASP A 12 -2.05 -14.88 5.33
N ALA A 13 -3.26 -14.81 4.77
CA ALA A 13 -3.51 -15.24 3.40
C ALA A 13 -2.75 -14.35 2.41
N PHE A 14 -2.70 -13.05 2.65
CA PHE A 14 -1.93 -12.13 1.82
C PHE A 14 -0.45 -12.51 1.81
N ARG A 15 0.13 -12.74 2.99
CA ARG A 15 1.55 -13.12 3.10
C ARG A 15 1.86 -14.43 2.40
N ALA A 16 0.92 -15.37 2.39
CA ALA A 16 1.10 -16.70 1.80
C ALA A 16 0.74 -16.74 0.33
N HIS A 17 0.23 -15.65 -0.25
CA HIS A 17 -0.25 -15.64 -1.62
C HIS A 17 0.89 -15.96 -2.60
N PRO A 18 0.68 -16.85 -3.57
CA PRO A 18 1.75 -17.22 -4.50
C PRO A 18 2.37 -16.06 -5.25
N LEU A 19 1.59 -15.02 -5.55
CA LEU A 19 2.11 -13.85 -6.25
C LEU A 19 3.13 -13.08 -5.42
N LEU A 20 3.19 -13.33 -4.11
CA LEU A 20 4.15 -12.67 -3.22
C LEU A 20 5.38 -13.53 -2.96
N GLN A 21 5.48 -14.70 -3.58
CA GLN A 21 6.67 -15.51 -3.45
C GLN A 21 7.88 -14.74 -3.96
N GLY A 22 8.97 -14.82 -3.22
CA GLY A 22 10.16 -14.04 -3.52
C GLY A 22 10.14 -12.65 -2.93
N ALA A 23 9.07 -12.27 -2.20
CA ALA A 23 9.06 -11.01 -1.49
C ALA A 23 10.13 -11.05 -0.38
N VAL A 24 10.92 -9.98 -0.30
CA VAL A 24 11.96 -9.86 0.72
C VAL A 24 11.32 -9.60 2.07
N GLU A 25 10.21 -8.85 2.07
CA GLU A 25 9.62 -8.37 3.30
C GLU A 25 8.13 -8.11 3.10
N VAL A 26 7.34 -8.41 4.11
CA VAL A 26 5.91 -8.06 4.13
C VAL A 26 5.66 -7.23 5.39
N LEU A 27 5.11 -6.04 5.22
CA LEU A 27 4.92 -5.07 6.29
C LEU A 27 3.48 -4.58 6.34
N GLU A 28 3.05 -4.17 7.53
CA GLU A 28 1.84 -3.38 7.69
C GLU A 28 2.26 -1.94 7.96
N ARG A 29 1.70 -1.00 7.19
CA ARG A 29 2.02 0.42 7.32
C ARG A 29 0.77 1.19 7.71
N HIS A 30 0.91 2.05 8.71
CA HIS A 30 -0.17 2.91 9.22
C HIS A 30 0.18 4.36 8.97
N TRP A 31 -0.78 5.13 8.46
CA TRP A 31 -0.59 6.55 8.15
C TRP A 31 -1.66 7.38 8.83
N ALA A 32 -1.26 8.52 9.36
CA ALA A 32 -2.15 9.39 10.14
C ALA A 32 -3.19 10.06 9.26
N ALA A 33 -4.27 10.51 9.91
CA ALA A 33 -5.33 11.27 9.25
C ALA A 33 -4.75 12.49 8.53
N ASN A 34 -5.16 12.68 7.30
CA ASN A 34 -4.79 13.82 6.46
C ASN A 34 -3.28 13.98 6.22
N GLN A 35 -2.52 12.93 6.44
CA GLN A 35 -1.08 12.98 6.22
C GLN A 35 -0.76 13.11 4.74
N VAL A 36 0.30 13.85 4.43
CA VAL A 36 0.83 13.99 3.08
C VAL A 36 2.26 13.46 3.07
N VAL A 37 2.55 12.60 2.11
CA VAL A 37 3.90 12.10 1.88
C VAL A 37 4.37 12.69 0.56
N GLU A 38 5.41 13.52 0.62
CA GLU A 38 5.89 14.25 -0.54
C GLU A 38 6.57 13.34 -1.55
N LEU A 39 6.80 13.87 -2.74
CA LEU A 39 7.37 13.12 -3.85
C LEU A 39 8.66 12.41 -3.45
N HIS A 40 8.71 11.12 -3.69
CA HIS A 40 9.85 10.28 -3.36
C HIS A 40 9.82 9.03 -4.23
N SER A 41 10.85 8.20 -4.14
CA SER A 41 10.89 6.90 -4.79
C SER A 41 11.54 5.89 -3.86
N HIS A 42 11.44 4.61 -4.23
CA HIS A 42 12.01 3.52 -3.45
C HIS A 42 12.97 2.70 -4.29
N THR A 43 13.86 1.98 -3.61
CA THR A 43 14.84 1.10 -4.26
C THR A 43 14.31 -0.33 -4.43
N PHE A 44 13.05 -0.57 -4.13
CA PHE A 44 12.42 -1.89 -4.21
C PHE A 44 11.10 -1.79 -4.97
N ASP A 45 10.63 -2.95 -5.46
CA ASP A 45 9.28 -3.06 -6.02
C ASP A 45 8.30 -3.31 -4.89
N ALA A 46 7.11 -2.74 -4.98
CA ALA A 46 6.08 -2.86 -3.94
C ALA A 46 4.76 -3.34 -4.54
N ASP A 47 4.13 -4.28 -3.84
CA ASP A 47 2.74 -4.69 -4.09
C ASP A 47 1.97 -4.51 -2.80
N ALA A 48 0.86 -3.81 -2.83
CA ALA A 48 0.14 -3.47 -1.61
C ALA A 48 -1.38 -3.61 -1.76
N VAL A 49 -2.03 -3.80 -0.62
CA VAL A 49 -3.49 -3.79 -0.51
C VAL A 49 -3.90 -2.90 0.66
N VAL A 50 -4.86 -2.03 0.42
CA VAL A 50 -5.41 -1.15 1.47
C VAL A 50 -6.33 -1.96 2.35
N THR A 51 -6.11 -1.92 3.66
CA THR A 51 -6.87 -2.69 4.64
C THR A 51 -7.75 -1.84 5.54
N ALA A 52 -7.48 -0.53 5.63
CA ALA A 52 -8.30 0.39 6.42
C ALA A 52 -8.15 1.79 5.85
N GLY A 53 -9.21 2.59 5.95
CA GLY A 53 -9.20 3.99 5.51
C GLY A 53 -9.17 4.14 4.01
N GLU A 54 -8.59 5.25 3.55
CA GLU A 54 -8.44 5.53 2.11
C GLU A 54 -7.23 6.40 1.86
N MET A 55 -6.73 6.36 0.65
CA MET A 55 -5.56 7.13 0.26
C MET A 55 -5.60 7.46 -1.23
N TRP A 56 -4.79 8.43 -1.60
CA TRP A 56 -4.56 8.80 -3.01
C TRP A 56 -3.08 8.61 -3.29
N LEU A 57 -2.79 7.84 -4.34
CA LEU A 57 -1.42 7.60 -4.81
C LEU A 57 -1.23 8.37 -6.11
N ILE A 58 -0.26 9.25 -6.14
CA ILE A 58 -0.05 10.17 -7.27
C ILE A 58 1.28 9.86 -7.93
N CYS A 59 1.23 9.44 -9.20
CA CYS A 59 2.41 9.17 -10.01
C CYS A 59 2.33 10.09 -11.23
N GLY A 60 3.10 11.18 -11.23
CA GLY A 60 3.02 12.18 -12.30
C GLY A 60 1.63 12.78 -12.36
N ASP A 61 0.99 12.68 -13.52
CA ASP A 61 -0.37 13.18 -13.73
C ASP A 61 -1.43 12.10 -13.53
N HIS A 62 -1.05 10.94 -13.02
CA HIS A 62 -1.96 9.84 -12.75
C HIS A 62 -2.21 9.70 -11.27
N THR A 63 -3.47 9.80 -10.84
CA THR A 63 -3.86 9.68 -9.44
C THR A 63 -4.82 8.51 -9.28
N GLN A 64 -4.52 7.64 -8.32
CA GLN A 64 -5.40 6.54 -7.95
C GLN A 64 -6.03 6.82 -6.59
N HIS A 65 -7.34 6.71 -6.48
CA HIS A 65 -8.05 6.77 -5.21
C HIS A 65 -8.27 5.35 -4.73
N LEU A 66 -7.67 4.99 -3.60
CA LEU A 66 -7.60 3.62 -3.12
C LEU A 66 -8.35 3.49 -1.81
N LYS A 67 -9.27 2.52 -1.76
CA LYS A 67 -10.10 2.21 -0.60
C LYS A 67 -9.82 0.78 -0.16
N VAL A 68 -10.43 0.36 0.93
CA VAL A 68 -10.25 -1.00 1.46
C VAL A 68 -10.49 -2.04 0.38
N GLY A 69 -9.52 -2.94 0.21
CA GLY A 69 -9.54 -3.98 -0.80
C GLY A 69 -8.85 -3.61 -2.11
N ASP A 70 -8.61 -2.32 -2.34
CA ASP A 70 -7.91 -1.89 -3.55
C ASP A 70 -6.41 -2.16 -3.42
N THR A 71 -5.79 -2.45 -4.54
CA THR A 71 -4.36 -2.77 -4.58
C THR A 71 -3.61 -1.74 -5.40
N PHE A 72 -2.30 -1.63 -5.13
CA PHE A 72 -1.44 -0.83 -5.97
C PHE A 72 -0.05 -1.48 -6.09
N GLN A 73 0.63 -1.16 -7.18
CA GLN A 73 1.99 -1.63 -7.44
C GLN A 73 2.86 -0.44 -7.77
N LEU A 74 4.09 -0.48 -7.28
CA LEU A 74 5.09 0.53 -7.60
C LEU A 74 6.39 -0.17 -7.91
N LYS A 75 6.93 0.10 -9.10
CA LYS A 75 8.26 -0.40 -9.45
C LYS A 75 9.32 0.47 -8.81
N ALA A 76 10.46 -0.13 -8.50
CA ALA A 76 11.60 0.60 -7.96
C ALA A 76 11.91 1.82 -8.82
N GLY A 77 12.21 2.94 -8.19
CA GLY A 77 12.55 4.17 -8.87
C GLY A 77 11.39 4.99 -9.38
N THR A 78 10.14 4.53 -9.22
CA THR A 78 8.98 5.30 -9.66
C THR A 78 8.73 6.48 -8.72
N PRO A 79 8.82 7.72 -9.19
CA PRO A 79 8.51 8.88 -8.34
C PRO A 79 7.02 8.91 -8.05
N HIS A 80 6.68 9.10 -6.79
CA HIS A 80 5.27 9.16 -6.38
C HIS A 80 5.11 9.96 -5.09
N SER A 81 3.87 10.43 -4.87
CA SER A 81 3.48 11.06 -3.62
C SER A 81 2.17 10.44 -3.16
N GLU A 82 1.81 10.68 -1.90
CA GLU A 82 0.63 10.06 -1.29
C GLU A 82 -0.10 11.06 -0.44
N ARG A 83 -1.43 10.95 -0.42
CA ARG A 83 -2.28 11.67 0.52
C ARG A 83 -3.18 10.68 1.21
N TYR A 84 -3.42 10.92 2.49
CA TYR A 84 -4.26 10.02 3.30
C TYR A 84 -5.53 10.74 3.71
N GLY A 85 -6.62 9.95 3.80
CA GLY A 85 -7.94 10.50 4.08
C GLY A 85 -8.12 10.96 5.52
N PRO A 86 -9.34 11.41 5.86
CA PRO A 86 -9.59 11.98 7.21
C PRO A 86 -9.47 10.98 8.34
N GLU A 87 -9.41 9.69 8.02
CA GLU A 87 -9.18 8.63 9.01
C GLU A 87 -7.83 7.97 8.84
N GLY A 88 -6.97 8.53 7.99
CA GLY A 88 -5.72 7.88 7.65
C GLY A 88 -5.93 6.68 6.76
N ALA A 89 -4.95 5.81 6.71
CA ALA A 89 -5.06 4.54 6.01
C ALA A 89 -4.05 3.55 6.56
N THR A 90 -4.37 2.28 6.37
CA THR A 90 -3.45 1.18 6.65
C THR A 90 -3.37 0.34 5.38
N TYR A 91 -2.19 -0.12 5.04
CA TYR A 91 -2.04 -1.09 3.96
C TYR A 91 -0.99 -2.14 4.32
N TRP A 92 -1.12 -3.30 3.70
CA TRP A 92 -0.12 -4.35 3.75
C TRP A 92 0.68 -4.25 2.46
N VAL A 93 2.01 -4.31 2.57
CA VAL A 93 2.89 -4.17 1.42
C VAL A 93 3.94 -5.25 1.41
N ALA A 94 4.11 -5.88 0.24
CA ALA A 94 5.21 -6.80 -0.01
C ALA A 94 6.28 -6.07 -0.81
N ARG A 95 7.51 -6.13 -0.34
CA ARG A 95 8.67 -5.50 -0.97
C ARG A 95 9.54 -6.56 -1.60
N ARG A 96 10.01 -6.29 -2.80
CA ARG A 96 10.88 -7.20 -3.54
C ARG A 96 12.10 -6.48 -4.06
N THR A 97 13.20 -7.22 -4.16
CA THR A 97 14.37 -6.72 -4.87
C THR A 97 14.01 -6.53 -6.35
N PRO A 98 14.34 -5.40 -6.95
CA PRO A 98 14.05 -5.17 -8.38
C PRO A 98 14.78 -6.16 -9.25
N ARG A 99 14.18 -6.51 -10.37
CA ARG A 99 14.78 -7.41 -11.36
C ARG A 99 15.32 -6.65 -12.55
#